data_77a75977ae3c8f6d117426c062c5ce56
#
_entry.id   77a75977ae3c8f6d117426c062c5ce56
#
_cell.length_a   1.000
_cell.length_b   1.000
_cell.length_c   1.000
_cell.angle_alpha   90.00
_cell.angle_beta   90.00
_cell.angle_gamma   90.00
#
_symmetry.space_group_name_H-M   'P 1'
#
loop_
_entity.id
_entity.type
_entity.pdbx_description
1 polymer ?
#
loop_
_entity_poly.entity_id
_entity_poly.type
_entity_poly.pdbx_seq_one_letter_code
_entity_poly.pdbx_strand_id
1 'polypeptide(L)'
;MGNAITNNDFVAGRMVMTLKGDTVYDSQDYIEGVSGMRFKIRGNSSASFCGKPYKIKLSKKADLLCRGGKEYKSKHWALLAYFVGNPSMPNGESNLITLFGHALGRNLGISWQPAATFVNVVINDEYRGIYLLVETVNRGEKRLNVDEYNGFIIENDVCWWNENGMYFHTNHQMPHMGYTYKYMPGDGEDSIVVDKVRNYMNQVEDAIFGKKELSSYIDLYTFTRWIIGHDLLATGDALGSNTFLYCENMNGDSVHNKLKMGPLWDLDYSYNIPFTVWGLKHTYYIPYYPEAEFYYPKLFEIPQFVEAYKETYAQIRPHIVDQMQHFCDSITELYSQTLEESAALHRTIYPNEAQNTIPEQTADLMDKFRRRIAAVDSLIAADMPSTGISATTITRPQSHSRFDLTGRNVSTIPFTQLPAGVYIETSSDGTTRKVMKR
;
A
#
# COMPACT_ATOMS: atom_id res chain seq x y z
N MET A 1 -13.99 19.47 28.92
CA MET A 1 -14.41 19.27 27.50
C MET A 1 -13.13 18.87 26.75
N GLY A 2 -13.11 17.70 26.09
CA GLY A 2 -11.96 17.28 25.29
C GLY A 2 -11.80 18.16 24.06
N ASN A 3 -10.56 18.34 23.58
CA ASN A 3 -10.31 19.06 22.33
C ASN A 3 -10.95 18.33 21.16
N ALA A 4 -11.54 19.08 20.23
CA ALA A 4 -12.10 18.50 19.00
C ALA A 4 -11.00 17.83 18.19
N ILE A 5 -11.25 16.63 17.68
CA ILE A 5 -10.33 15.92 16.80
C ILE A 5 -10.44 16.54 15.41
N THR A 6 -9.36 17.10 14.90
CA THR A 6 -9.29 17.77 13.58
C THR A 6 -8.23 17.10 12.71
N ASN A 7 -8.09 17.55 11.48
CA ASN A 7 -7.01 17.13 10.59
C ASN A 7 -5.72 17.97 10.74
N ASN A 8 -5.78 19.09 11.48
CA ASN A 8 -4.62 19.96 11.66
C ASN A 8 -3.71 19.43 12.77
N ASP A 9 -4.25 19.27 13.98
CA ASP A 9 -3.46 19.01 15.16
C ASP A 9 -3.75 17.63 15.77
N PHE A 10 -2.70 17.05 16.34
CA PHE A 10 -2.84 15.84 17.13
C PHE A 10 -3.45 16.13 18.50
N VAL A 11 -4.44 15.35 18.89
CA VAL A 11 -5.00 15.31 20.23
C VAL A 11 -4.38 14.16 21.01
N ALA A 12 -3.97 14.40 22.23
CA ALA A 12 -3.45 13.38 23.15
C ALA A 12 -4.58 12.52 23.73
N GLY A 13 -4.31 11.23 23.96
CA GLY A 13 -5.29 10.32 24.54
C GLY A 13 -4.70 8.97 24.93
N ARG A 14 -5.58 8.14 25.50
CA ARG A 14 -5.34 6.73 25.82
C ARG A 14 -6.05 5.86 24.80
N MET A 15 -5.44 4.78 24.39
CA MET A 15 -6.03 3.74 23.54
C MET A 15 -5.98 2.40 24.22
N VAL A 16 -7.12 1.72 24.27
CA VAL A 16 -7.23 0.35 24.76
C VAL A 16 -7.76 -0.50 23.60
N MET A 17 -7.16 -1.65 23.37
CA MET A 17 -7.63 -2.65 22.42
C MET A 17 -8.01 -3.91 23.13
N THR A 18 -9.16 -4.47 22.76
CA THR A 18 -9.64 -5.74 23.29
C THR A 18 -9.80 -6.74 22.15
N LEU A 19 -9.58 -8.01 22.45
CA LEU A 19 -9.85 -9.14 21.57
C LEU A 19 -10.56 -10.22 22.37
N LYS A 20 -11.77 -10.58 21.96
CA LYS A 20 -12.63 -11.56 22.66
C LYS A 20 -12.84 -11.25 24.16
N GLY A 21 -12.91 -9.95 24.49
CA GLY A 21 -13.10 -9.46 25.85
C GLY A 21 -11.82 -9.20 26.64
N ASP A 22 -10.68 -9.76 26.22
CA ASP A 22 -9.40 -9.55 26.88
C ASP A 22 -8.69 -8.30 26.36
N THR A 23 -8.07 -7.51 27.26
CA THR A 23 -7.21 -6.39 26.87
C THR A 23 -5.91 -6.90 26.27
N VAL A 24 -5.69 -6.67 24.97
CA VAL A 24 -4.47 -7.05 24.24
C VAL A 24 -3.46 -5.92 24.14
N TYR A 25 -3.91 -4.68 24.25
CA TYR A 25 -3.04 -3.49 24.27
C TYR A 25 -3.67 -2.36 25.08
N ASP A 26 -2.84 -1.66 25.83
CA ASP A 26 -3.20 -0.44 26.55
C ASP A 26 -2.02 0.55 26.47
N SER A 27 -2.26 1.70 25.84
CA SER A 27 -1.25 2.74 25.71
C SER A 27 -0.94 3.46 27.03
N GLN A 28 -1.77 3.29 28.04
CA GLN A 28 -1.86 4.10 29.25
C GLN A 28 -2.22 5.56 28.96
N ASP A 29 -2.37 6.38 29.98
CA ASP A 29 -2.62 7.81 29.86
C ASP A 29 -1.45 8.51 29.17
N TYR A 30 -1.74 9.60 28.49
CA TYR A 30 -0.73 10.32 27.74
C TYR A 30 0.25 11.05 28.64
N ILE A 31 1.51 10.67 28.52
CA ILE A 31 2.68 11.40 29.03
C ILE A 31 3.65 11.52 27.86
N GLU A 32 4.01 12.74 27.50
CA GLU A 32 4.83 13.00 26.32
C GLU A 32 6.13 12.18 26.31
N GLY A 33 6.38 11.48 25.21
CA GLY A 33 7.54 10.60 25.05
C GLY A 33 7.52 9.32 25.89
N VAL A 34 6.59 9.15 26.84
CA VAL A 34 6.57 8.06 27.82
C VAL A 34 5.43 7.07 27.58
N SER A 35 4.17 7.53 27.44
CA SER A 35 2.99 6.68 27.34
C SER A 35 1.86 7.36 26.57
N GLY A 36 0.78 6.61 26.30
CA GLY A 36 -0.37 7.13 25.59
C GLY A 36 -0.16 7.20 24.09
N MET A 37 -1.04 7.91 23.42
CA MET A 37 -0.99 8.12 21.99
C MET A 37 -1.40 9.55 21.61
N ARG A 38 -1.06 9.95 20.39
CA ARG A 38 -1.61 11.14 19.72
C ARG A 38 -2.41 10.70 18.50
N PHE A 39 -3.45 11.43 18.19
CA PHE A 39 -4.50 11.00 17.30
C PHE A 39 -5.06 12.21 16.56
N LYS A 40 -5.24 12.11 15.23
CA LYS A 40 -5.85 13.16 14.42
C LYS A 40 -6.58 12.57 13.22
N ILE A 41 -7.51 13.34 12.63
CA ILE A 41 -8.09 13.00 11.33
C ILE A 41 -6.97 13.03 10.28
N ARG A 42 -7.02 12.09 9.33
CA ARG A 42 -6.10 12.03 8.19
C ARG A 42 -6.87 12.13 6.87
N GLY A 43 -6.11 12.29 5.77
CA GLY A 43 -6.63 12.37 4.41
C GLY A 43 -6.96 13.80 3.99
N ASN A 44 -7.04 13.99 2.69
CA ASN A 44 -7.46 15.25 2.06
C ASN A 44 -8.97 15.25 1.88
N SER A 45 -9.50 14.63 0.82
CA SER A 45 -10.94 14.51 0.56
C SER A 45 -11.66 13.66 1.61
N SER A 46 -11.08 12.54 2.02
CA SER A 46 -11.68 11.63 3.00
C SER A 46 -11.84 12.24 4.40
N ALA A 47 -11.07 13.28 4.74
CA ALA A 47 -11.28 14.05 5.96
C ALA A 47 -12.64 14.76 6.04
N SER A 48 -13.31 14.98 4.91
CA SER A 48 -14.65 15.60 4.84
C SER A 48 -15.80 14.60 4.94
N PHE A 49 -15.54 13.30 4.77
CA PHE A 49 -16.58 12.26 4.75
C PHE A 49 -17.19 11.99 6.14
N CYS A 50 -18.34 11.31 6.18
CA CYS A 50 -19.01 10.97 7.44
C CYS A 50 -18.14 10.05 8.31
N GLY A 51 -17.60 8.99 7.73
CA GLY A 51 -16.59 8.13 8.36
C GLY A 51 -15.21 8.77 8.27
N LYS A 52 -14.71 9.31 9.39
CA LYS A 52 -13.41 9.98 9.44
C LYS A 52 -12.27 8.98 9.55
N PRO A 53 -11.31 8.96 8.62
CA PRO A 53 -10.09 8.18 8.82
C PRO A 53 -9.16 8.88 9.82
N TYR A 54 -8.35 8.09 10.54
CA TYR A 54 -7.50 8.62 11.60
C TYR A 54 -6.04 8.18 11.46
N LYS A 55 -5.12 9.06 11.89
CA LYS A 55 -3.71 8.78 12.07
C LYS A 55 -3.43 8.62 13.56
N ILE A 56 -2.78 7.52 13.93
CA ILE A 56 -2.37 7.22 15.30
C ILE A 56 -0.85 7.33 15.39
N LYS A 57 -0.35 8.04 16.41
CA LYS A 57 1.06 8.09 16.76
C LYS A 57 1.22 7.70 18.23
N LEU A 58 1.71 6.49 18.47
CA LEU A 58 1.97 5.98 19.82
C LEU A 58 3.22 6.62 20.41
N SER A 59 3.25 6.83 21.72
CA SER A 59 4.47 7.25 22.44
C SER A 59 5.54 6.16 22.43
N LYS A 60 5.13 4.90 22.58
CA LYS A 60 6.00 3.71 22.47
C LYS A 60 5.60 2.86 21.28
N LYS A 61 6.58 2.22 20.62
CA LYS A 61 6.31 1.26 19.54
C LYS A 61 5.51 0.07 20.06
N ALA A 62 4.42 -0.29 19.37
CA ALA A 62 3.62 -1.47 19.65
C ALA A 62 3.24 -2.18 18.33
N ASP A 63 2.98 -3.49 18.39
CA ASP A 63 2.38 -4.26 17.31
C ASP A 63 0.87 -4.36 17.56
N LEU A 64 0.12 -3.44 16.97
CA LEU A 64 -1.34 -3.37 17.14
C LEU A 64 -2.09 -4.48 16.40
N LEU A 65 -1.41 -5.25 15.54
CA LEU A 65 -1.99 -6.42 14.87
C LEU A 65 -1.72 -7.74 15.61
N CYS A 66 -1.12 -7.66 16.81
CA CYS A 66 -0.87 -8.80 17.70
C CYS A 66 -0.12 -9.96 17.04
N ARG A 67 0.81 -9.69 16.11
CA ARG A 67 1.60 -10.69 15.38
C ARG A 67 2.71 -11.32 16.22
N GLY A 68 3.07 -10.68 17.32
CA GLY A 68 4.10 -11.11 18.28
C GLY A 68 5.52 -11.02 17.69
N GLY A 69 6.26 -10.04 18.02
CA GLY A 69 7.63 -9.81 17.56
C GLY A 69 7.97 -8.32 17.66
N LYS A 70 9.22 -8.03 18.03
CA LYS A 70 9.67 -6.64 18.16
C LYS A 70 9.78 -5.94 16.80
N GLU A 71 10.04 -6.70 15.76
CA GLU A 71 10.21 -6.25 14.38
C GLU A 71 8.93 -5.70 13.74
N TYR A 72 7.75 -6.08 14.27
CA TYR A 72 6.44 -5.56 13.82
C TYR A 72 6.01 -4.29 14.56
N LYS A 73 6.72 -3.92 15.63
CA LYS A 73 6.34 -2.77 16.45
C LYS A 73 6.57 -1.46 15.73
N SER A 74 5.57 -0.60 15.74
CA SER A 74 5.65 0.77 15.20
C SER A 74 4.94 1.78 16.11
N LYS A 75 5.32 3.04 15.96
CA LYS A 75 4.56 4.16 16.55
C LYS A 75 3.41 4.61 15.64
N HIS A 76 3.49 4.33 14.34
CA HIS A 76 2.62 4.89 13.31
C HIS A 76 1.64 3.85 12.78
N TRP A 77 0.34 4.17 12.93
CA TRP A 77 -0.79 3.34 12.50
C TRP A 77 -1.86 4.24 11.89
N ALA A 78 -2.77 3.66 11.13
CA ALA A 78 -3.95 4.35 10.65
C ALA A 78 -5.22 3.52 10.89
N LEU A 79 -6.32 4.24 11.04
CA LEU A 79 -7.67 3.69 10.99
C LEU A 79 -8.32 4.24 9.73
N LEU A 80 -8.64 3.36 8.78
CA LEU A 80 -9.39 3.70 7.58
C LEU A 80 -10.85 3.37 7.84
N ALA A 81 -11.75 4.32 7.59
CA ALA A 81 -13.18 4.09 7.78
C ALA A 81 -13.66 2.97 6.86
N TYR A 82 -14.53 2.10 7.36
CA TYR A 82 -15.04 0.94 6.60
C TYR A 82 -15.82 1.37 5.36
N PHE A 83 -16.60 2.41 5.49
CA PHE A 83 -17.35 3.02 4.41
C PHE A 83 -17.22 4.53 4.44
N VAL A 84 -17.33 5.13 3.30
CA VAL A 84 -17.02 6.54 3.14
C VAL A 84 -18.23 7.39 2.80
N GLY A 85 -19.36 6.77 2.44
CA GLY A 85 -20.63 7.46 2.20
C GLY A 85 -20.52 8.64 1.22
N ASN A 86 -19.64 8.52 0.23
CA ASN A 86 -19.47 9.57 -0.78
C ASN A 86 -20.48 9.36 -1.91
N PRO A 87 -21.43 10.29 -2.12
CA PRO A 87 -22.37 10.19 -3.24
C PRO A 87 -21.71 10.12 -4.62
N SER A 88 -20.45 10.61 -4.73
CA SER A 88 -19.66 10.54 -5.95
C SER A 88 -18.99 9.18 -6.14
N MET A 89 -19.04 8.32 -5.14
CA MET A 89 -18.53 6.94 -5.17
C MET A 89 -19.72 6.00 -4.87
N PRO A 90 -20.65 5.81 -5.81
CA PRO A 90 -21.89 5.05 -5.58
C PRO A 90 -21.62 3.55 -5.28
N ASN A 91 -20.43 3.08 -5.56
CA ASN A 91 -19.94 1.75 -5.21
C ASN A 91 -19.06 1.80 -3.96
N GLY A 92 -19.27 2.78 -3.06
CA GLY A 92 -18.52 2.97 -1.83
C GLY A 92 -18.26 1.64 -1.13
N GLU A 93 -17.18 1.03 -1.54
CA GLU A 93 -16.86 -0.33 -1.17
C GLU A 93 -16.16 -0.27 0.17
N SER A 94 -16.49 -1.22 0.99
CA SER A 94 -15.78 -1.46 2.23
C SER A 94 -14.27 -1.52 1.97
N ASN A 95 -13.48 -1.29 2.98
CA ASN A 95 -12.02 -1.47 2.92
C ASN A 95 -11.55 -2.89 2.51
N LEU A 96 -12.46 -3.76 2.05
CA LEU A 96 -12.11 -5.03 1.41
C LEU A 96 -11.26 -4.82 0.17
N ILE A 97 -11.54 -3.77 -0.62
CA ILE A 97 -10.67 -3.41 -1.76
C ILE A 97 -9.24 -3.10 -1.32
N THR A 98 -9.06 -2.44 -0.17
CA THR A 98 -7.72 -2.20 0.39
C THR A 98 -7.02 -3.50 0.76
N LEU A 99 -7.71 -4.43 1.43
CA LEU A 99 -7.16 -5.75 1.75
C LEU A 99 -6.85 -6.56 0.49
N PHE A 100 -7.75 -6.52 -0.50
CA PHE A 100 -7.60 -7.17 -1.80
C PHE A 100 -6.35 -6.64 -2.53
N GLY A 101 -6.19 -5.34 -2.63
CA GLY A 101 -5.04 -4.75 -3.28
C GLY A 101 -3.72 -4.99 -2.55
N HIS A 102 -3.72 -4.98 -1.20
CA HIS A 102 -2.52 -5.39 -0.45
C HIS A 102 -2.19 -6.88 -0.67
N ALA A 103 -3.20 -7.75 -0.79
CA ALA A 103 -2.99 -9.16 -1.13
C ALA A 103 -2.45 -9.30 -2.57
N LEU A 104 -3.01 -8.54 -3.51
CA LEU A 104 -2.49 -8.47 -4.88
C LEU A 104 -1.02 -8.06 -4.87
N GLY A 105 -0.65 -7.00 -4.19
CA GLY A 105 0.75 -6.55 -4.11
C GLY A 105 1.69 -7.63 -3.55
N ARG A 106 1.25 -8.41 -2.55
CA ARG A 106 2.00 -9.57 -2.04
C ARG A 106 2.15 -10.66 -3.10
N ASN A 107 1.07 -11.00 -3.80
CA ASN A 107 1.08 -12.01 -4.86
C ASN A 107 1.90 -11.57 -6.08
N LEU A 108 1.96 -10.28 -6.34
CA LEU A 108 2.87 -9.70 -7.34
C LEU A 108 4.34 -9.74 -6.90
N GLY A 109 4.66 -10.07 -5.65
CA GLY A 109 6.03 -10.11 -5.14
C GLY A 109 6.60 -8.73 -4.77
N ILE A 110 5.76 -7.73 -4.54
CA ILE A 110 6.21 -6.44 -3.97
C ILE A 110 6.71 -6.71 -2.54
N SER A 111 7.91 -6.25 -2.23
CA SER A 111 8.69 -6.66 -1.06
C SER A 111 8.00 -6.44 0.28
N TRP A 112 7.16 -5.42 0.38
CA TRP A 112 6.33 -5.15 1.53
C TRP A 112 4.97 -4.62 1.11
N GLN A 113 3.92 -5.08 1.78
CA GLN A 113 2.57 -4.56 1.69
C GLN A 113 2.00 -4.40 3.09
N PRO A 114 1.25 -3.33 3.38
CA PRO A 114 0.66 -3.11 4.69
C PRO A 114 -0.17 -4.30 5.15
N ALA A 115 0.03 -4.73 6.38
CA ALA A 115 -0.87 -5.62 7.06
C ALA A 115 -2.00 -4.83 7.71
N ALA A 116 -3.19 -5.42 7.76
CA ALA A 116 -4.37 -4.76 8.30
C ALA A 116 -5.39 -5.77 8.85
N THR A 117 -6.28 -5.29 9.73
CA THR A 117 -7.42 -6.05 10.25
C THR A 117 -8.60 -5.13 10.53
N PHE A 118 -9.81 -5.66 10.48
CA PHE A 118 -11.00 -4.92 10.88
C PHE A 118 -11.09 -4.79 12.39
N VAL A 119 -11.53 -3.62 12.84
CA VAL A 119 -11.75 -3.28 14.24
C VAL A 119 -13.03 -2.45 14.40
N ASN A 120 -13.75 -2.61 15.50
CA ASN A 120 -14.77 -1.68 15.93
C ASN A 120 -14.10 -0.53 16.71
N VAL A 121 -14.48 0.70 16.43
CA VAL A 121 -13.89 1.89 17.05
C VAL A 121 -14.90 2.60 17.92
N VAL A 122 -14.53 2.88 19.17
CA VAL A 122 -15.25 3.72 20.11
C VAL A 122 -14.35 4.88 20.52
N ILE A 123 -14.84 6.11 20.46
CA ILE A 123 -14.10 7.32 20.86
C ILE A 123 -14.95 8.07 21.87
N ASN A 124 -14.42 8.23 23.10
CA ASN A 124 -15.14 8.90 24.19
C ASN A 124 -16.55 8.32 24.42
N ASP A 125 -16.63 7.00 24.52
CA ASP A 125 -17.86 6.21 24.73
C ASP A 125 -18.86 6.26 23.56
N GLU A 126 -18.53 6.91 22.44
CA GLU A 126 -19.34 6.92 21.25
C GLU A 126 -18.80 5.92 20.21
N TYR A 127 -19.64 5.00 19.75
CA TYR A 127 -19.31 4.09 18.66
C TYR A 127 -19.14 4.86 17.34
N ARG A 128 -18.03 4.61 16.64
CA ARG A 128 -17.66 5.28 15.39
C ARG A 128 -17.77 4.37 14.17
N GLY A 129 -18.07 3.10 14.37
CA GLY A 129 -18.21 2.13 13.29
C GLY A 129 -17.05 1.16 13.15
N ILE A 130 -17.08 0.43 12.05
CA ILE A 130 -16.01 -0.49 11.64
C ILE A 130 -14.90 0.33 10.96
N TYR A 131 -13.67 -0.03 11.27
CA TYR A 131 -12.47 0.53 10.66
C TYR A 131 -11.51 -0.57 10.26
N LEU A 132 -10.67 -0.29 9.28
CA LEU A 132 -9.48 -1.08 8.99
C LEU A 132 -8.29 -0.47 9.76
N LEU A 133 -7.79 -1.18 10.76
CA LEU A 133 -6.52 -0.86 11.41
C LEU A 133 -5.39 -1.34 10.51
N VAL A 134 -4.55 -0.41 10.04
CA VAL A 134 -3.57 -0.67 9.00
C VAL A 134 -2.20 -0.10 9.35
N GLU A 135 -1.14 -0.79 8.92
CA GLU A 135 0.22 -0.27 8.92
C GLU A 135 0.34 0.91 7.95
N THR A 136 1.08 1.95 8.36
CA THR A 136 1.39 3.07 7.47
C THR A 136 2.72 2.85 6.76
N VAL A 137 2.89 3.48 5.62
CA VAL A 137 4.19 3.52 4.91
C VAL A 137 5.19 4.23 5.79
N ASN A 138 6.22 3.50 6.20
CA ASN A 138 7.24 3.97 7.13
C ASN A 138 8.46 3.06 7.13
N ARG A 139 9.59 3.58 7.64
CA ARG A 139 10.78 2.76 7.90
C ARG A 139 10.51 1.74 9.00
N GLY A 140 10.91 0.50 8.78
CA GLY A 140 10.84 -0.57 9.77
C GLY A 140 11.39 -1.88 9.24
N GLU A 141 11.87 -2.74 10.13
CA GLU A 141 12.45 -4.04 9.77
C GLU A 141 11.46 -4.92 8.97
N LYS A 142 10.18 -4.91 9.35
CA LYS A 142 9.09 -5.59 8.65
C LYS A 142 8.12 -4.62 7.96
N ARG A 143 8.63 -3.48 7.55
CA ARG A 143 8.01 -2.51 6.64
C ARG A 143 8.98 -2.22 5.50
N LEU A 144 9.15 -0.98 5.08
CA LEU A 144 10.24 -0.63 4.17
C LEU A 144 11.55 -0.56 4.96
N ASN A 145 12.39 -1.59 4.77
CA ASN A 145 13.66 -1.72 5.50
C ASN A 145 14.75 -0.95 4.78
N VAL A 146 14.81 0.36 5.00
CA VAL A 146 15.84 1.24 4.46
C VAL A 146 16.89 1.56 5.52
N ASP A 147 18.13 1.78 5.08
CA ASP A 147 19.25 2.15 5.95
C ASP A 147 18.96 3.46 6.68
N GLU A 148 19.40 3.54 7.92
CA GLU A 148 19.11 4.69 8.78
C GLU A 148 19.76 5.98 8.32
N TYR A 149 20.94 5.89 7.71
CA TYR A 149 21.77 7.04 7.36
C TYR A 149 21.83 7.35 5.88
N ASN A 150 21.56 6.33 5.03
CA ASN A 150 21.71 6.44 3.59
C ASN A 150 20.46 5.96 2.81
N GLY A 151 19.42 5.51 3.51
CA GLY A 151 18.14 5.14 2.90
C GLY A 151 17.12 6.27 2.99
N PHE A 152 16.11 6.25 2.16
CA PHE A 152 14.99 7.19 2.24
C PHE A 152 13.69 6.56 1.73
N ILE A 153 12.57 7.14 2.14
CA ILE A 153 11.22 6.85 1.64
C ILE A 153 10.55 8.18 1.34
N ILE A 154 10.10 8.37 0.12
CA ILE A 154 9.40 9.57 -0.35
C ILE A 154 8.09 9.19 -1.02
N GLU A 155 7.18 10.12 -1.09
CA GLU A 155 5.96 10.03 -1.88
C GLU A 155 5.96 11.12 -2.94
N ASN A 156 5.67 10.77 -4.19
CA ASN A 156 5.34 11.73 -5.20
C ASN A 156 3.91 12.22 -4.94
N ASP A 157 3.73 13.50 -4.63
CA ASP A 157 2.53 14.03 -3.99
C ASP A 157 2.07 15.33 -4.65
N VAL A 158 0.79 15.37 -5.06
CA VAL A 158 0.17 16.59 -5.60
C VAL A 158 -0.21 17.59 -4.51
N CYS A 159 -0.26 17.16 -3.26
CA CYS A 159 -0.62 17.98 -2.10
C CYS A 159 0.60 18.33 -1.22
N TRP A 160 1.80 18.30 -1.79
CA TRP A 160 3.07 18.49 -1.10
C TRP A 160 3.14 19.75 -0.21
N TRP A 161 2.45 20.81 -0.58
CA TRP A 161 2.42 22.06 0.19
C TRP A 161 1.80 21.92 1.59
N ASN A 162 1.05 20.84 1.84
CA ASN A 162 0.47 20.55 3.16
C ASN A 162 1.48 19.98 4.17
N GLU A 163 2.69 19.64 3.73
CA GLU A 163 3.68 18.90 4.54
C GLU A 163 4.66 19.80 5.29
N ASN A 164 4.29 21.07 5.59
CA ASN A 164 5.04 21.99 6.46
C ASN A 164 6.55 22.05 6.15
N GLY A 165 6.92 22.11 4.87
CA GLY A 165 8.32 22.17 4.44
C GLY A 165 9.04 20.81 4.35
N MET A 166 8.38 19.72 4.68
CA MET A 166 8.96 18.36 4.56
C MET A 166 8.83 17.81 3.14
N TYR A 167 9.36 18.54 2.18
CA TYR A 167 9.33 18.19 0.76
C TYR A 167 10.52 18.76 0.00
N PHE A 168 10.74 18.27 -1.22
CA PHE A 168 11.64 18.87 -2.20
C PHE A 168 11.11 18.69 -3.62
N HIS A 169 11.70 19.44 -4.56
CA HIS A 169 11.46 19.31 -5.99
C HIS A 169 12.73 18.89 -6.71
N THR A 170 12.56 18.26 -7.86
CA THR A 170 13.63 17.85 -8.77
C THR A 170 13.58 18.65 -10.08
N ASN A 171 14.59 18.47 -10.94
CA ASN A 171 14.70 19.21 -12.18
C ASN A 171 13.65 18.83 -13.24
N HIS A 172 13.17 17.57 -13.21
CA HIS A 172 12.22 17.03 -14.19
C HIS A 172 10.79 16.94 -13.66
N GLN A 173 10.61 17.19 -12.36
CA GLN A 173 9.30 17.08 -11.74
C GLN A 173 8.34 18.15 -12.27
N MET A 174 7.11 17.74 -12.54
CA MET A 174 6.06 18.66 -12.99
C MET A 174 5.74 19.70 -11.90
N PRO A 175 5.37 20.95 -12.28
CA PRO A 175 5.19 22.05 -11.32
C PRO A 175 4.20 21.78 -10.19
N HIS A 176 3.21 20.92 -10.41
CA HIS A 176 2.19 20.57 -9.42
C HIS A 176 2.61 19.41 -8.51
N MET A 177 3.78 18.82 -8.72
CA MET A 177 4.27 17.68 -7.96
C MET A 177 5.36 18.09 -7.00
N GLY A 178 5.46 17.39 -5.87
CA GLY A 178 6.57 17.48 -4.93
C GLY A 178 6.87 16.11 -4.34
N TYR A 179 8.10 15.89 -3.88
CA TYR A 179 8.44 14.71 -3.11
C TYR A 179 8.34 15.02 -1.63
N THR A 180 7.36 14.39 -0.95
CA THR A 180 7.18 14.54 0.50
C THR A 180 7.91 13.43 1.26
N TYR A 181 8.42 13.75 2.46
CA TYR A 181 9.20 12.79 3.25
C TYR A 181 8.27 11.85 4.02
N LYS A 182 8.49 10.52 3.85
CA LYS A 182 7.92 9.50 4.73
C LYS A 182 8.99 8.91 5.65
N TYR A 183 10.23 8.91 5.19
CA TYR A 183 11.44 8.75 5.97
C TYR A 183 12.61 9.47 5.28
N MET A 184 13.33 10.26 6.05
CA MET A 184 14.55 10.95 5.64
C MET A 184 15.56 10.83 6.77
N PRO A 185 16.84 10.54 6.52
CA PRO A 185 17.85 10.54 7.57
C PRO A 185 17.87 11.87 8.34
N GLY A 186 17.96 11.79 9.68
CA GLY A 186 17.90 12.98 10.52
C GLY A 186 16.58 13.76 10.44
N ASP A 187 15.47 13.06 10.14
CA ASP A 187 14.13 13.64 9.97
C ASP A 187 14.05 14.76 8.90
N GLY A 188 15.09 14.87 8.03
CA GLY A 188 15.16 15.87 6.97
C GLY A 188 15.44 17.29 7.43
N GLU A 189 15.89 17.47 8.66
CA GLU A 189 16.29 18.79 9.20
C GLU A 189 17.61 19.29 8.60
N ASP A 190 18.50 18.35 8.18
CA ASP A 190 19.76 18.69 7.55
C ASP A 190 19.58 18.89 6.03
N SER A 191 19.76 20.12 5.58
CA SER A 191 19.67 20.47 4.15
C SER A 191 20.68 19.70 3.28
N ILE A 192 21.85 19.33 3.81
CA ILE A 192 22.85 18.54 3.08
C ILE A 192 22.31 17.14 2.76
N VAL A 193 21.59 16.53 3.69
CA VAL A 193 20.94 15.23 3.49
C VAL A 193 19.84 15.33 2.44
N VAL A 194 19.01 16.37 2.54
CA VAL A 194 17.93 16.62 1.56
C VAL A 194 18.50 16.83 0.16
N ASP A 195 19.57 17.62 0.04
CA ASP A 195 20.25 17.86 -1.24
C ASP A 195 20.89 16.58 -1.81
N LYS A 196 21.43 15.71 -0.96
CA LYS A 196 21.93 14.40 -1.39
C LYS A 196 20.83 13.53 -1.99
N VAL A 197 19.66 13.46 -1.35
CA VAL A 197 18.51 12.71 -1.87
C VAL A 197 17.95 13.36 -3.15
N ARG A 198 17.84 14.69 -3.18
CA ARG A 198 17.44 15.42 -4.38
C ARG A 198 18.36 15.14 -5.57
N ASN A 199 19.68 15.19 -5.36
CA ASN A 199 20.66 14.91 -6.40
C ASN A 199 20.60 13.44 -6.87
N TYR A 200 20.34 12.51 -5.96
CA TYR A 200 20.08 11.11 -6.32
C TYR A 200 18.85 11.00 -7.22
N MET A 201 17.73 11.63 -6.83
CA MET A 201 16.49 11.63 -7.63
C MET A 201 16.69 12.29 -9.00
N ASN A 202 17.41 13.40 -9.10
CA ASN A 202 17.76 14.01 -10.39
C ASN A 202 18.53 13.05 -11.31
N GLN A 203 19.42 12.22 -10.75
CA GLN A 203 20.15 11.21 -11.55
C GLN A 203 19.24 10.08 -12.04
N VAL A 204 18.28 9.65 -11.20
CA VAL A 204 17.24 8.67 -11.60
C VAL A 204 16.38 9.24 -12.72
N GLU A 205 15.93 10.48 -12.58
CA GLU A 205 15.12 11.16 -13.60
C GLU A 205 15.88 11.34 -14.91
N ASP A 206 17.17 11.69 -14.85
CA ASP A 206 18.03 11.75 -16.03
C ASP A 206 18.10 10.40 -16.78
N ALA A 207 18.05 9.28 -16.05
CA ALA A 207 18.00 7.96 -16.67
C ALA A 207 16.64 7.68 -17.31
N ILE A 208 15.53 8.02 -16.62
CA ILE A 208 14.18 7.89 -17.15
C ILE A 208 13.97 8.74 -18.41
N PHE A 209 14.55 9.93 -18.45
CA PHE A 209 14.50 10.82 -19.62
C PHE A 209 15.57 10.50 -20.69
N GLY A 210 16.15 9.29 -20.63
CA GLY A 210 17.00 8.74 -21.69
C GLY A 210 18.44 9.21 -21.72
N LYS A 211 18.93 9.86 -20.67
CA LYS A 211 20.31 10.34 -20.59
C LYS A 211 21.31 9.31 -20.08
N LYS A 212 20.82 8.21 -19.47
CA LYS A 212 21.64 7.18 -18.81
C LYS A 212 20.97 5.80 -18.93
N GLU A 213 21.71 4.75 -18.61
CA GLU A 213 21.22 3.37 -18.54
C GLU A 213 20.20 3.22 -17.42
N LEU A 214 18.93 2.97 -17.76
CA LEU A 214 17.80 2.93 -16.83
C LEU A 214 18.00 1.89 -15.70
N SER A 215 18.40 0.68 -16.07
CA SER A 215 18.55 -0.43 -15.13
C SER A 215 19.63 -0.22 -14.07
N SER A 216 20.52 0.76 -14.25
CA SER A 216 21.50 1.15 -13.25
C SER A 216 20.93 2.01 -12.12
N TYR A 217 19.78 2.63 -12.34
CA TYR A 217 19.18 3.60 -11.43
C TYR A 217 17.86 3.16 -10.82
N ILE A 218 17.05 2.38 -11.54
CA ILE A 218 15.79 1.86 -11.03
C ILE A 218 15.79 0.33 -10.92
N ASP A 219 15.04 -0.17 -9.97
CA ASP A 219 14.75 -1.61 -9.85
C ASP A 219 13.56 -1.96 -10.74
N LEU A 220 13.82 -2.45 -11.94
CA LEU A 220 12.79 -2.84 -12.91
C LEU A 220 11.79 -3.85 -12.31
N TYR A 221 12.25 -4.71 -11.39
CA TYR A 221 11.41 -5.69 -10.73
C TYR A 221 10.29 -5.03 -9.91
N THR A 222 10.62 -4.01 -9.11
CA THR A 222 9.62 -3.33 -8.27
C THR A 222 8.74 -2.38 -9.09
N PHE A 223 9.32 -1.68 -10.07
CA PHE A 223 8.58 -0.74 -10.91
C PHE A 223 7.52 -1.44 -11.76
N THR A 224 7.86 -2.52 -12.45
CA THR A 224 6.91 -3.26 -13.30
C THR A 224 5.78 -3.85 -12.48
N ARG A 225 6.06 -4.45 -11.33
CA ARG A 225 5.05 -5.05 -10.46
C ARG A 225 4.12 -4.03 -9.84
N TRP A 226 4.65 -2.89 -9.45
CA TRP A 226 3.84 -1.81 -8.91
C TRP A 226 2.87 -1.27 -9.97
N ILE A 227 3.35 -1.00 -11.19
CA ILE A 227 2.52 -0.54 -12.31
C ILE A 227 1.47 -1.60 -12.69
N ILE A 228 1.85 -2.87 -12.82
CA ILE A 228 0.91 -3.96 -13.07
C ILE A 228 -0.15 -4.03 -11.97
N GLY A 229 0.22 -3.88 -10.71
CA GLY A 229 -0.74 -3.88 -9.60
C GLY A 229 -1.80 -2.81 -9.75
N HIS A 230 -1.41 -1.60 -10.08
CA HIS A 230 -2.34 -0.50 -10.33
C HIS A 230 -3.13 -0.66 -11.64
N ASP A 231 -2.53 -1.21 -12.68
CA ASP A 231 -3.24 -1.57 -13.91
C ASP A 231 -4.34 -2.61 -13.65
N LEU A 232 -4.08 -3.60 -12.80
CA LEU A 232 -5.04 -4.64 -12.44
C LEU A 232 -6.13 -4.16 -11.48
N LEU A 233 -5.85 -3.15 -10.66
CA LEU A 233 -6.82 -2.53 -9.76
C LEU A 233 -7.59 -1.38 -10.40
N ALA A 234 -7.18 -0.91 -11.56
CA ALA A 234 -7.73 0.30 -12.19
C ALA A 234 -7.82 1.46 -11.21
N THR A 235 -6.72 1.74 -10.50
CA THR A 235 -6.63 2.76 -9.47
C THR A 235 -6.42 4.13 -10.09
N GLY A 236 -7.30 5.08 -9.84
CA GLY A 236 -7.20 6.43 -10.45
C GLY A 236 -6.21 7.36 -9.77
N ASP A 237 -6.00 7.23 -8.47
CA ASP A 237 -5.25 8.20 -7.66
C ASP A 237 -3.74 7.95 -7.60
N ALA A 238 -3.26 6.81 -8.05
CA ALA A 238 -1.85 6.44 -7.89
C ALA A 238 -0.88 7.18 -8.84
N LEU A 239 -1.36 8.05 -9.69
CA LEU A 239 -0.53 8.78 -10.65
C LEU A 239 0.00 10.11 -10.12
N GLY A 240 -0.79 10.79 -9.31
CA GLY A 240 -0.47 12.10 -8.78
C GLY A 240 -0.27 12.15 -7.28
N SER A 241 -0.54 11.06 -6.58
CA SER A 241 -0.36 10.87 -5.13
C SER A 241 -0.19 9.39 -4.86
N ASN A 242 0.05 9.03 -3.60
CA ASN A 242 0.11 7.62 -3.19
C ASN A 242 1.20 6.78 -3.89
N THR A 243 2.11 7.45 -4.60
CA THR A 243 3.24 6.84 -5.29
C THR A 243 4.46 6.87 -4.40
N PHE A 244 4.70 5.78 -3.69
CA PHE A 244 5.84 5.67 -2.80
C PHE A 244 7.07 5.14 -3.52
N LEU A 245 8.19 5.84 -3.29
CA LEU A 245 9.50 5.54 -3.83
C LEU A 245 10.48 5.42 -2.66
N TYR A 246 11.41 4.49 -2.75
CA TYR A 246 12.41 4.33 -1.72
C TYR A 246 13.74 3.82 -2.28
N CYS A 247 14.81 4.16 -1.61
CA CYS A 247 16.12 3.57 -1.82
C CYS A 247 16.57 2.90 -0.51
N GLU A 248 16.96 1.65 -0.58
CA GLU A 248 17.38 0.90 0.60
C GLU A 248 18.65 1.48 1.19
N ASN A 249 19.64 1.80 0.33
CA ASN A 249 20.90 2.43 0.73
C ASN A 249 21.58 3.08 -0.48
N MET A 250 21.60 4.40 -0.54
CA MET A 250 22.25 5.14 -1.66
C MET A 250 23.75 4.84 -1.83
N ASN A 251 24.42 4.38 -0.77
CA ASN A 251 25.83 3.98 -0.78
C ASN A 251 25.99 2.45 -0.86
N GLY A 252 24.90 1.71 -1.06
CA GLY A 252 24.90 0.25 -1.15
C GLY A 252 25.46 -0.27 -2.49
N ASP A 253 25.42 -1.58 -2.63
CA ASP A 253 25.73 -2.23 -3.91
C ASP A 253 24.67 -1.95 -4.98
N SER A 254 24.88 -2.48 -6.18
CA SER A 254 24.00 -2.27 -7.35
C SER A 254 22.57 -2.82 -7.20
N VAL A 255 22.24 -3.48 -6.11
CA VAL A 255 20.89 -3.95 -5.78
C VAL A 255 20.22 -3.01 -4.79
N HIS A 256 20.95 -2.56 -3.77
CA HIS A 256 20.42 -1.77 -2.68
C HIS A 256 20.41 -0.26 -2.96
N ASN A 257 21.23 0.20 -3.92
CA ASN A 257 21.31 1.62 -4.28
C ASN A 257 20.34 2.06 -5.38
N LYS A 258 19.47 1.17 -5.90
CA LYS A 258 18.48 1.51 -6.91
C LYS A 258 17.20 2.07 -6.28
N LEU A 259 16.55 2.97 -7.02
CA LEU A 259 15.22 3.41 -6.68
C LEU A 259 14.23 2.27 -6.87
N LYS A 260 13.35 2.09 -5.91
CA LYS A 260 12.30 1.06 -5.85
C LYS A 260 10.93 1.71 -5.68
N MET A 261 9.89 1.03 -6.17
CA MET A 261 8.48 1.43 -6.01
C MET A 261 7.73 0.48 -5.07
N GLY A 262 6.77 1.03 -4.36
CA GLY A 262 5.87 0.30 -3.49
C GLY A 262 5.81 0.89 -2.07
N PRO A 263 4.79 0.48 -1.31
CA PRO A 263 3.75 -0.50 -1.60
C PRO A 263 2.65 0.02 -2.54
N LEU A 264 1.66 -0.83 -2.86
CA LEU A 264 0.36 -0.36 -3.32
C LEU A 264 -0.36 0.28 -2.12
N TRP A 265 -0.92 1.46 -2.32
CA TRP A 265 -1.50 2.26 -1.24
C TRP A 265 -2.69 3.07 -1.73
N ASP A 266 -3.65 3.37 -0.83
CA ASP A 266 -4.84 4.21 -1.07
C ASP A 266 -5.71 3.67 -2.21
N LEU A 267 -6.24 2.47 -1.99
CA LEU A 267 -6.86 1.65 -3.03
C LEU A 267 -8.39 1.75 -3.04
N ASP A 268 -8.98 2.61 -2.22
CA ASP A 268 -10.42 2.80 -2.09
C ASP A 268 -11.06 3.41 -3.35
N TYR A 269 -10.28 4.01 -4.23
CA TYR A 269 -10.71 4.53 -5.53
C TYR A 269 -10.44 3.55 -6.71
N SER A 270 -10.21 2.28 -6.43
CA SER A 270 -10.04 1.24 -7.47
C SER A 270 -11.36 0.90 -8.16
N TYR A 271 -11.30 0.56 -9.44
CA TYR A 271 -12.46 0.21 -10.31
C TYR A 271 -13.54 1.28 -10.47
N ASN A 272 -13.37 2.46 -9.94
CA ASN A 272 -14.34 3.56 -10.02
C ASN A 272 -14.16 4.45 -11.26
N ILE A 273 -13.11 4.24 -12.04
CA ILE A 273 -12.83 4.99 -13.25
C ILE A 273 -13.05 4.10 -14.48
N PRO A 274 -13.72 4.60 -15.53
CA PRO A 274 -13.83 3.86 -16.78
C PRO A 274 -12.44 3.68 -17.40
N PHE A 275 -12.04 2.43 -17.52
CA PHE A 275 -10.92 1.89 -18.29
C PHE A 275 -9.75 2.84 -18.63
N THR A 276 -8.95 3.14 -17.66
CA THR A 276 -7.59 3.59 -17.91
C THR A 276 -6.64 2.43 -17.71
N VAL A 277 -5.91 2.04 -18.74
CA VAL A 277 -4.75 1.15 -18.61
C VAL A 277 -3.55 2.03 -18.75
N TRP A 278 -2.80 2.18 -17.69
CA TRP A 278 -1.73 3.15 -17.63
C TRP A 278 -0.54 2.76 -18.47
N GLY A 279 -0.05 1.56 -18.22
CA GLY A 279 1.17 1.12 -18.80
C GLY A 279 1.15 1.10 -20.32
N LEU A 280 0.05 0.63 -20.91
CA LEU A 280 0.01 0.28 -22.33
C LEU A 280 -0.57 1.36 -23.23
N LYS A 281 -1.46 2.22 -22.74
CA LYS A 281 -2.15 3.24 -23.54
C LYS A 281 -1.80 4.66 -23.16
N HIS A 282 -0.96 4.87 -22.15
CA HIS A 282 -0.63 6.20 -21.65
C HIS A 282 -1.86 7.07 -21.34
N THR A 283 -2.97 6.43 -20.99
CA THR A 283 -4.22 7.13 -20.74
C THR A 283 -4.34 7.32 -19.24
N TYR A 284 -4.00 8.50 -18.79
CA TYR A 284 -4.17 8.93 -17.41
C TYR A 284 -5.39 9.77 -17.28
N TYR A 285 -6.05 9.63 -16.17
CA TYR A 285 -7.05 10.58 -15.76
C TYR A 285 -6.72 11.02 -14.34
N ILE A 286 -6.07 12.16 -14.22
CA ILE A 286 -6.01 12.91 -12.99
C ILE A 286 -7.03 14.05 -13.14
N PRO A 287 -8.22 13.93 -12.50
CA PRO A 287 -9.35 14.84 -12.78
C PRO A 287 -9.03 16.31 -12.59
N TYR A 288 -8.09 16.62 -11.70
CA TYR A 288 -7.80 17.98 -11.27
C TYR A 288 -6.41 18.48 -11.65
N TYR A 289 -5.49 17.58 -12.04
CA TYR A 289 -4.09 17.92 -12.30
C TYR A 289 -3.54 17.09 -13.47
N PRO A 290 -3.97 17.34 -14.71
CA PRO A 290 -3.54 16.57 -15.88
C PRO A 290 -2.03 16.66 -16.13
N GLU A 291 -1.35 17.70 -15.61
CA GLU A 291 0.09 17.86 -15.72
C GLU A 291 0.88 17.14 -14.60
N ALA A 292 0.20 16.51 -13.67
CA ALA A 292 0.84 15.81 -12.55
C ALA A 292 1.22 14.37 -12.87
N GLU A 293 1.24 14.00 -14.15
CA GLU A 293 1.68 12.69 -14.60
C GLU A 293 3.09 12.38 -14.08
N PHE A 294 3.23 11.20 -13.49
CA PHE A 294 4.53 10.70 -13.09
C PHE A 294 5.32 10.24 -14.33
N TYR A 295 6.40 9.53 -14.19
CA TYR A 295 7.29 9.14 -15.29
C TYR A 295 6.72 8.06 -16.24
N TYR A 296 5.47 7.60 -16.08
CA TYR A 296 4.93 6.45 -16.83
C TYR A 296 5.05 6.59 -18.35
N PRO A 297 4.66 7.75 -18.96
CA PRO A 297 4.82 7.91 -20.40
C PRO A 297 6.27 7.69 -20.83
N LYS A 298 7.21 8.23 -20.09
CA LYS A 298 8.64 8.12 -20.41
C LYS A 298 9.19 6.73 -20.22
N LEU A 299 8.78 6.01 -19.18
CA LEU A 299 9.17 4.61 -18.97
C LEU A 299 8.73 3.71 -20.12
N PHE A 300 7.51 3.91 -20.63
CA PHE A 300 6.97 3.13 -21.75
C PHE A 300 7.49 3.54 -23.13
N GLU A 301 8.25 4.63 -23.24
CA GLU A 301 9.06 4.95 -24.41
C GLU A 301 10.39 4.15 -24.45
N ILE A 302 10.79 3.53 -23.35
CA ILE A 302 12.07 2.81 -23.21
C ILE A 302 11.86 1.32 -23.49
N PRO A 303 12.45 0.75 -24.58
CA PRO A 303 12.23 -0.65 -24.96
C PRO A 303 12.56 -1.65 -23.83
N GLN A 304 13.63 -1.43 -23.09
CA GLN A 304 14.02 -2.28 -21.96
C GLN A 304 12.92 -2.34 -20.88
N PHE A 305 12.27 -1.21 -20.61
CA PHE A 305 11.19 -1.16 -19.62
C PHE A 305 9.93 -1.88 -20.12
N VAL A 306 9.56 -1.65 -21.37
CA VAL A 306 8.42 -2.31 -22.02
C VAL A 306 8.58 -3.82 -22.01
N GLU A 307 9.77 -4.33 -22.35
CA GLU A 307 10.06 -5.75 -22.32
C GLU A 307 9.97 -6.32 -20.89
N ALA A 308 10.59 -5.64 -19.91
CA ALA A 308 10.51 -6.05 -18.51
C ALA A 308 9.06 -6.06 -17.98
N TYR A 309 8.22 -5.12 -18.41
CA TYR A 309 6.80 -5.10 -18.07
C TYR A 309 6.05 -6.32 -18.63
N LYS A 310 6.27 -6.64 -19.93
CA LYS A 310 5.69 -7.81 -20.58
C LYS A 310 6.09 -9.11 -19.92
N GLU A 311 7.38 -9.29 -19.70
CA GLU A 311 7.93 -10.49 -19.06
C GLU A 311 7.36 -10.67 -17.67
N THR A 312 7.30 -9.58 -16.89
CA THR A 312 6.72 -9.59 -15.56
C THR A 312 5.25 -10.02 -15.61
N TYR A 313 4.46 -9.44 -16.53
CA TYR A 313 3.07 -9.80 -16.66
C TYR A 313 2.89 -11.27 -17.11
N ALA A 314 3.67 -11.73 -18.06
CA ALA A 314 3.64 -13.12 -18.52
C ALA A 314 3.97 -14.14 -17.41
N GLN A 315 4.87 -13.79 -16.49
CA GLN A 315 5.20 -14.60 -15.32
C GLN A 315 4.05 -14.66 -14.31
N ILE A 316 3.36 -13.54 -14.08
CA ILE A 316 2.32 -13.40 -13.06
C ILE A 316 0.98 -13.95 -13.55
N ARG A 317 0.65 -13.70 -14.81
CA ARG A 317 -0.67 -13.94 -15.41
C ARG A 317 -1.25 -15.35 -15.19
N PRO A 318 -0.48 -16.44 -15.30
CA PRO A 318 -1.00 -17.80 -15.12
C PRO A 318 -1.57 -18.10 -13.75
N HIS A 319 -1.15 -17.40 -12.71
CA HIS A 319 -1.44 -17.74 -11.32
C HIS A 319 -2.28 -16.70 -10.58
N ILE A 320 -2.26 -15.45 -11.03
CA ILE A 320 -2.77 -14.33 -10.24
C ILE A 320 -4.27 -14.40 -9.97
N VAL A 321 -5.07 -14.93 -10.92
CA VAL A 321 -6.52 -15.07 -10.75
C VAL A 321 -6.83 -16.07 -9.63
N ASP A 322 -6.18 -17.24 -9.66
CA ASP A 322 -6.39 -18.28 -8.65
C ASP A 322 -5.89 -17.83 -7.27
N GLN A 323 -4.76 -17.14 -7.22
CA GLN A 323 -4.22 -16.58 -5.98
C GLN A 323 -5.19 -15.58 -5.35
N MET A 324 -5.79 -14.70 -6.15
CA MET A 324 -6.76 -13.72 -5.66
C MET A 324 -8.10 -14.36 -5.29
N GLN A 325 -8.52 -15.42 -6.01
CA GLN A 325 -9.69 -16.19 -5.59
C GLN A 325 -9.47 -16.86 -4.22
N HIS A 326 -8.32 -17.51 -4.01
CA HIS A 326 -8.00 -18.09 -2.70
C HIS A 326 -7.96 -17.05 -1.58
N PHE A 327 -7.49 -15.84 -1.87
CA PHE A 327 -7.55 -14.74 -0.91
C PHE A 327 -9.00 -14.38 -0.56
N CYS A 328 -9.87 -14.22 -1.56
CA CYS A 328 -11.29 -13.90 -1.36
C CYS A 328 -12.02 -14.99 -0.56
N ASP A 329 -11.76 -16.27 -0.88
CA ASP A 329 -12.31 -17.41 -0.12
C ASP A 329 -11.87 -17.36 1.35
N SER A 330 -10.59 -17.07 1.58
CA SER A 330 -10.04 -16.96 2.95
C SER A 330 -10.62 -15.78 3.74
N ILE A 331 -10.83 -14.63 3.11
CA ILE A 331 -11.47 -13.46 3.73
C ILE A 331 -12.93 -13.73 4.02
N THR A 332 -13.64 -14.40 3.11
CA THR A 332 -15.02 -14.83 3.31
C THR A 332 -15.14 -15.76 4.52
N GLU A 333 -14.29 -16.80 4.61
CA GLU A 333 -14.26 -17.71 5.75
C GLU A 333 -13.97 -16.98 7.07
N LEU A 334 -13.04 -16.02 7.05
CA LEU A 334 -12.57 -15.33 8.26
C LEU A 334 -13.58 -14.31 8.78
N TYR A 335 -14.24 -13.56 7.90
CA TYR A 335 -14.95 -12.35 8.29
C TYR A 335 -16.49 -12.42 8.11
N SER A 336 -17.06 -13.42 7.38
CA SER A 336 -18.50 -13.45 7.10
C SER A 336 -19.34 -13.35 8.37
N GLN A 337 -19.04 -14.12 9.39
CA GLN A 337 -19.80 -14.09 10.63
C GLN A 337 -19.47 -12.84 11.48
N THR A 338 -18.19 -12.63 11.79
CA THR A 338 -17.78 -11.60 12.76
C THR A 338 -17.97 -10.19 12.25
N LEU A 339 -17.80 -9.97 10.94
CA LEU A 339 -17.99 -8.65 10.35
C LEU A 339 -19.48 -8.33 10.11
N GLU A 340 -20.32 -9.33 9.85
CA GLU A 340 -21.77 -9.13 9.72
C GLU A 340 -22.42 -8.72 11.04
N GLU A 341 -21.99 -9.29 12.17
CA GLU A 341 -22.43 -8.84 13.49
C GLU A 341 -22.06 -7.36 13.73
N SER A 342 -20.83 -7.00 13.41
CA SER A 342 -20.35 -5.61 13.50
C SER A 342 -21.03 -4.70 12.48
N ALA A 343 -21.36 -5.18 11.28
CA ALA A 343 -22.03 -4.43 10.24
C ALA A 343 -23.46 -4.05 10.65
N ALA A 344 -24.17 -4.91 11.39
CA ALA A 344 -25.48 -4.58 11.93
C ALA A 344 -25.43 -3.37 12.86
N LEU A 345 -24.42 -3.31 13.74
CA LEU A 345 -24.19 -2.16 14.62
C LEU A 345 -23.73 -0.92 13.84
N HIS A 346 -22.83 -1.10 12.87
CA HIS A 346 -22.34 -0.03 12.00
C HIS A 346 -23.47 0.68 11.25
N ARG A 347 -24.43 -0.07 10.72
CA ARG A 347 -25.62 0.47 10.03
C ARG A 347 -26.53 1.31 10.93
N THR A 348 -26.46 1.19 12.25
CA THR A 348 -27.23 2.08 13.14
C THR A 348 -26.74 3.53 13.08
N ILE A 349 -25.49 3.75 12.75
CA ILE A 349 -24.90 5.09 12.60
C ILE A 349 -24.72 5.52 11.14
N TYR A 350 -24.69 4.57 10.20
CA TYR A 350 -24.56 4.82 8.76
C TYR A 350 -25.65 4.05 7.97
N PRO A 351 -26.93 4.43 8.10
CA PRO A 351 -28.06 3.65 7.55
C PRO A 351 -28.13 3.62 6.02
N ASN A 352 -27.46 4.55 5.34
CA ASN A 352 -27.49 4.69 3.88
C ASN A 352 -26.34 3.95 3.18
N GLU A 353 -25.55 3.20 3.92
CA GLU A 353 -24.47 2.43 3.34
C GLU A 353 -24.95 1.18 2.60
N ALA A 354 -24.16 0.75 1.61
CA ALA A 354 -24.40 -0.50 0.91
C ALA A 354 -24.45 -1.67 1.91
N GLN A 355 -25.42 -2.57 1.69
CA GLN A 355 -25.69 -3.68 2.61
C GLN A 355 -25.14 -5.02 2.09
N ASN A 356 -24.14 -4.98 1.21
CA ASN A 356 -23.56 -6.19 0.64
C ASN A 356 -22.84 -6.99 1.72
N THR A 357 -23.10 -8.27 1.75
CA THR A 357 -22.40 -9.22 2.60
C THR A 357 -20.93 -9.41 2.14
N ILE A 358 -20.07 -9.95 2.99
CA ILE A 358 -18.67 -10.23 2.62
C ILE A 358 -18.58 -11.16 1.39
N PRO A 359 -19.37 -12.25 1.28
CA PRO A 359 -19.39 -13.07 0.06
C PRO A 359 -19.77 -12.28 -1.21
N GLU A 360 -20.76 -11.40 -1.13
CA GLU A 360 -21.16 -10.57 -2.26
C GLU A 360 -20.08 -9.58 -2.68
N GLN A 361 -19.43 -8.94 -1.71
CA GLN A 361 -18.34 -8.00 -1.96
C GLN A 361 -17.11 -8.69 -2.56
N THR A 362 -16.72 -9.85 -2.06
CA THR A 362 -15.59 -10.62 -2.62
C THR A 362 -15.89 -11.17 -4.00
N ALA A 363 -17.12 -11.57 -4.28
CA ALA A 363 -17.56 -12.00 -5.61
C ALA A 363 -17.52 -10.84 -6.63
N ASP A 364 -17.98 -9.65 -6.25
CA ASP A 364 -17.94 -8.44 -7.08
C ASP A 364 -16.50 -8.01 -7.37
N LEU A 365 -15.62 -7.99 -6.35
CA LEU A 365 -14.19 -7.70 -6.53
C LEU A 365 -13.53 -8.68 -7.52
N MET A 366 -13.84 -9.98 -7.40
CA MET A 366 -13.29 -10.98 -8.31
C MET A 366 -13.83 -10.85 -9.74
N ASP A 367 -15.08 -10.48 -9.91
CA ASP A 367 -15.65 -10.21 -11.24
C ASP A 367 -14.98 -9.00 -11.89
N LYS A 368 -14.85 -7.89 -11.17
CA LYS A 368 -14.13 -6.69 -11.62
C LYS A 368 -12.67 -7.01 -11.98
N PHE A 369 -11.99 -7.78 -11.12
CA PHE A 369 -10.61 -8.20 -11.35
C PHE A 369 -10.45 -9.06 -12.62
N ARG A 370 -11.32 -10.05 -12.83
CA ARG A 370 -11.30 -10.90 -14.06
C ARG A 370 -11.55 -10.08 -15.31
N ARG A 371 -12.51 -9.16 -15.29
CA ARG A 371 -12.76 -8.26 -16.41
C ARG A 371 -11.55 -7.37 -16.71
N ARG A 372 -10.87 -6.91 -15.66
CA ARG A 372 -9.67 -6.11 -15.80
C ARG A 372 -8.49 -6.89 -16.37
N ILE A 373 -8.28 -8.11 -15.92
CA ILE A 373 -7.29 -9.05 -16.48
C ILE A 373 -7.54 -9.25 -17.99
N ALA A 374 -8.78 -9.50 -18.40
CA ALA A 374 -9.10 -9.68 -19.82
C ALA A 374 -8.81 -8.43 -20.65
N ALA A 375 -9.04 -7.24 -20.09
CA ALA A 375 -8.71 -5.98 -20.76
C ALA A 375 -7.20 -5.79 -20.92
N VAL A 376 -6.40 -6.08 -19.88
CA VAL A 376 -4.94 -6.01 -19.94
C VAL A 376 -4.37 -7.05 -20.91
N ASP A 377 -4.88 -8.28 -20.88
CA ASP A 377 -4.52 -9.34 -21.86
C ASP A 377 -4.71 -8.85 -23.31
N SER A 378 -5.88 -8.23 -23.60
CA SER A 378 -6.21 -7.72 -24.93
C SER A 378 -5.26 -6.58 -25.35
N LEU A 379 -4.91 -5.70 -24.45
CA LEU A 379 -3.99 -4.58 -24.72
C LEU A 379 -2.57 -5.06 -24.95
N ILE A 380 -2.08 -6.02 -24.16
CA ILE A 380 -0.76 -6.63 -24.36
C ILE A 380 -0.70 -7.30 -25.73
N ALA A 381 -1.76 -8.01 -26.14
CA ALA A 381 -1.81 -8.68 -27.45
C ALA A 381 -1.86 -7.70 -28.63
N ALA A 382 -2.56 -6.55 -28.46
CA ALA A 382 -2.80 -5.60 -29.56
C ALA A 382 -1.68 -4.58 -29.78
N ASP A 383 -1.03 -4.13 -28.71
CA ASP A 383 -0.21 -2.91 -28.73
C ASP A 383 1.30 -3.12 -28.58
N MET A 384 1.74 -4.37 -28.49
CA MET A 384 3.14 -4.63 -28.26
C MET A 384 3.79 -5.40 -29.42
N PRO A 385 4.46 -4.72 -30.37
CA PRO A 385 5.27 -5.42 -31.36
C PRO A 385 6.35 -6.22 -30.64
N SER A 386 6.57 -7.47 -31.06
CA SER A 386 7.68 -8.27 -30.57
C SER A 386 8.98 -7.55 -30.93
N THR A 387 9.67 -7.01 -29.94
CA THR A 387 10.95 -6.33 -30.13
C THR A 387 12.05 -7.36 -30.31
N GLY A 388 12.07 -8.35 -30.88
CA GLY A 388 13.12 -9.34 -31.27
C GLY A 388 14.43 -9.38 -30.43
N ILE A 389 14.40 -8.83 -29.22
CA ILE A 389 15.53 -8.78 -28.29
C ILE A 389 15.37 -9.92 -27.29
N SER A 390 16.33 -10.85 -27.28
CA SER A 390 16.35 -11.95 -26.30
C SER A 390 16.41 -11.42 -24.87
N ALA A 391 15.41 -11.83 -24.08
CA ALA A 391 15.28 -11.46 -22.69
C ALA A 391 16.47 -11.88 -21.83
N THR A 392 16.99 -10.95 -21.07
CA THR A 392 17.85 -11.28 -19.93
C THR A 392 16.94 -11.59 -18.75
N THR A 393 16.77 -12.85 -18.43
CA THR A 393 15.93 -13.29 -17.31
C THR A 393 16.45 -12.70 -15.99
N ILE A 394 15.71 -11.78 -15.40
CA ILE A 394 16.01 -11.22 -14.09
C ILE A 394 15.59 -12.25 -13.03
N THR A 395 16.45 -13.22 -12.77
CA THR A 395 16.23 -14.21 -11.71
C THR A 395 16.76 -13.69 -10.38
N ARG A 396 15.86 -13.50 -9.40
CA ARG A 396 16.25 -13.45 -7.98
C ARG A 396 16.48 -14.89 -7.46
N PRO A 397 17.36 -15.08 -6.47
CA PRO A 397 17.53 -16.39 -5.83
C PRO A 397 16.16 -16.90 -5.29
N GLN A 398 15.89 -18.18 -5.47
CA GLN A 398 14.66 -18.79 -4.98
C GLN A 398 14.60 -18.72 -3.45
N SER A 399 13.83 -17.80 -2.91
CA SER A 399 13.46 -17.77 -1.50
C SER A 399 11.96 -18.06 -1.39
N HIS A 400 11.60 -18.98 -0.51
CA HIS A 400 10.20 -19.22 -0.18
C HIS A 400 9.83 -18.37 1.04
N SER A 401 8.77 -17.59 0.93
CA SER A 401 8.22 -16.86 2.06
C SER A 401 6.91 -17.49 2.48
N ARG A 402 6.70 -17.65 3.79
CA ARG A 402 5.47 -18.18 4.37
C ARG A 402 4.82 -17.12 5.24
N PHE A 403 3.51 -16.95 5.05
CA PHE A 403 2.71 -15.97 5.77
C PHE A 403 1.53 -16.65 6.47
N ASP A 404 1.16 -16.19 7.65
CA ASP A 404 -0.12 -16.53 8.26
C ASP A 404 -1.25 -15.65 7.66
N LEU A 405 -2.50 -15.92 8.02
CA LEU A 405 -3.65 -15.21 7.47
C LEU A 405 -3.71 -13.71 7.87
N THR A 406 -2.93 -13.29 8.86
CA THR A 406 -2.80 -11.87 9.23
C THR A 406 -1.73 -11.14 8.40
N GLY A 407 -1.07 -11.86 7.48
CA GLY A 407 0.02 -11.31 6.67
C GLY A 407 1.39 -11.33 7.37
N ARG A 408 1.50 -11.96 8.55
CA ARG A 408 2.77 -12.10 9.25
C ARG A 408 3.67 -13.08 8.51
N ASN A 409 4.90 -12.66 8.20
CA ASN A 409 5.91 -13.56 7.67
C ASN A 409 6.41 -14.50 8.76
N VAL A 410 6.19 -15.80 8.56
CA VAL A 410 6.59 -16.88 9.48
C VAL A 410 7.62 -17.81 8.85
N SER A 411 8.31 -17.37 7.81
CA SER A 411 9.30 -18.16 7.03
C SER A 411 10.45 -18.67 7.89
N THR A 412 10.84 -17.91 8.91
CA THR A 412 11.94 -18.24 9.81
C THR A 412 11.56 -19.27 10.89
N ILE A 413 10.27 -19.53 11.06
CA ILE A 413 9.78 -20.51 12.04
C ILE A 413 9.64 -21.85 11.34
N PRO A 414 10.27 -22.93 11.84
CA PRO A 414 10.06 -24.28 11.30
C PRO A 414 8.56 -24.61 11.25
N PHE A 415 8.08 -25.17 10.15
CA PHE A 415 6.65 -25.48 9.97
C PHE A 415 6.09 -26.34 11.11
N THR A 416 6.90 -27.23 11.66
CA THR A 416 6.56 -28.08 12.80
C THR A 416 6.29 -27.29 14.09
N GLN A 417 6.81 -26.09 14.22
CA GLN A 417 6.68 -25.24 15.41
C GLN A 417 5.59 -24.17 15.28
N LEU A 418 5.00 -24.02 14.08
CA LEU A 418 3.89 -23.10 13.88
C LEU A 418 2.63 -23.62 14.61
N PRO A 419 1.73 -22.75 15.08
CA PRO A 419 0.41 -23.15 15.57
C PRO A 419 -0.39 -23.90 14.50
N ALA A 420 -1.38 -24.70 14.91
CA ALA A 420 -2.35 -25.25 13.97
C ALA A 420 -3.08 -24.11 13.25
N GLY A 421 -3.19 -24.18 11.92
CA GLY A 421 -3.77 -23.09 11.14
C GLY A 421 -3.47 -23.19 9.65
N VAL A 422 -3.92 -22.16 8.93
CA VAL A 422 -3.69 -22.02 7.50
C VAL A 422 -2.56 -21.00 7.25
N TYR A 423 -1.67 -21.33 6.32
CA TYR A 423 -0.53 -20.53 5.93
C TYR A 423 -0.48 -20.40 4.41
N ILE A 424 0.04 -19.29 3.93
CA ILE A 424 0.29 -19.06 2.50
C ILE A 424 1.80 -19.11 2.29
N GLU A 425 2.26 -20.03 1.46
CA GLU A 425 3.65 -20.05 0.98
C GLU A 425 3.74 -19.41 -0.39
N THR A 426 4.64 -18.45 -0.53
CA THR A 426 4.92 -17.74 -1.78
C THR A 426 6.34 -18.06 -2.21
N SER A 427 6.50 -18.57 -3.42
CA SER A 427 7.81 -18.79 -4.07
C SER A 427 8.29 -17.50 -4.72
N SER A 428 9.57 -17.41 -5.01
CA SER A 428 10.19 -16.25 -5.68
C SER A 428 9.70 -16.02 -7.12
N ASP A 429 9.09 -17.04 -7.74
CA ASP A 429 8.43 -16.95 -9.04
C ASP A 429 6.99 -16.40 -8.95
N GLY A 430 6.55 -16.01 -7.73
CA GLY A 430 5.20 -15.52 -7.48
C GLY A 430 4.14 -16.62 -7.28
N THR A 431 4.51 -17.90 -7.40
CA THR A 431 3.57 -18.98 -7.11
C THR A 431 3.25 -19.02 -5.63
N THR A 432 1.97 -19.16 -5.29
CA THR A 432 1.53 -19.32 -3.90
C THR A 432 0.78 -20.63 -3.72
N ARG A 433 0.90 -21.20 -2.54
CA ARG A 433 0.11 -22.36 -2.16
C ARG A 433 -0.40 -22.24 -0.73
N LYS A 434 -1.60 -22.74 -0.51
CA LYS A 434 -2.17 -22.91 0.84
C LYS A 434 -1.55 -24.14 1.50
N VAL A 435 -1.04 -23.96 2.71
CA VAL A 435 -0.51 -25.06 3.54
C VAL A 435 -1.26 -25.06 4.85
N MET A 436 -1.85 -26.21 5.19
CA MET A 436 -2.60 -26.37 6.42
C MET A 436 -1.74 -27.17 7.42
N LYS A 437 -1.56 -26.62 8.62
CA LYS A 437 -1.01 -27.35 9.75
C LYS A 437 -2.16 -27.83 10.63
N ARG A 438 -2.27 -29.14 10.77
CA ARG A 438 -3.21 -29.81 11.68
C ARG A 438 -2.65 -29.91 13.08
#